data_9a9d46d29d56ca42207f3f3be73221d4
#
_entry.id   9a9d46d29d56ca42207f3f3be73221d4
#
_cell.length_a   1.000
_cell.length_b   1.000
_cell.length_c   1.000
_cell.angle_alpha   90.00
_cell.angle_beta   90.00
_cell.angle_gamma   90.00
#
_symmetry.space_group_name_H-M   'P 1'
#
loop_
_entity.id
_entity.type
_entity.pdbx_description
1 polymer ?
#
loop_
_entity_poly.entity_id
_entity_poly.type
_entity_poly.pdbx_seq_one_letter_code
_entity_poly.pdbx_strand_id
1 'polypeptide(L)'
;MTQLQQEIARALHVQPAIDPETTLREIVTFLSSYLFTSGAKGYVLGISGGQDSSLCGKLAQLAVSQARAESGKQLTFWAVRLPHGLQKDEDDAQLALAFIEPDRTVTVDIQPAVAASAQAIERGTGEPLSDYHRGNIKARERMVVQYALAGAHGLLVLGTDHAAEAVTGFFTKHGDGACDLAPLTGLTKRQGKLLLQALHAPARLYEKTPTADLEDLKPLVPDETALGLTYEQIDDYLEGRFLEQAAVRRLEGLYLTTQHKRSLPVTRFG
;
A
#
# COMPACT_ATOMS: atom_id res chain seq x y z
N MET A 1 3.70 -16.35 -22.84
CA MET A 1 4.49 -15.40 -22.02
C MET A 1 5.68 -14.89 -22.82
N THR A 2 5.95 -13.57 -22.82
CA THR A 2 7.19 -13.00 -23.34
C THR A 2 8.33 -13.25 -22.35
N GLN A 3 9.59 -13.15 -22.79
CA GLN A 3 10.75 -13.25 -21.90
C GLN A 3 10.70 -12.15 -20.82
N LEU A 4 10.40 -10.91 -21.21
CA LEU A 4 10.30 -9.77 -20.31
C LEU A 4 9.18 -9.96 -19.26
N GLN A 5 8.02 -10.52 -19.65
CA GLN A 5 6.95 -10.85 -18.71
C GLN A 5 7.41 -11.83 -17.62
N GLN A 6 8.18 -12.86 -18.00
CA GLN A 6 8.74 -13.80 -17.04
C GLN A 6 9.75 -13.14 -16.09
N GLU A 7 10.60 -12.27 -16.61
CA GLU A 7 11.57 -11.51 -15.84
C GLU A 7 10.88 -10.58 -14.84
N ILE A 8 9.82 -9.87 -15.26
CA ILE A 8 9.03 -8.97 -14.41
C ILE A 8 8.33 -9.75 -13.30
N ALA A 9 7.60 -10.84 -13.63
CA ALA A 9 6.90 -11.63 -12.63
C ALA A 9 7.87 -12.21 -11.58
N ARG A 10 9.05 -12.66 -12.01
CA ARG A 10 10.11 -13.15 -11.11
C ARG A 10 10.68 -12.02 -10.25
N ALA A 11 10.99 -10.86 -10.84
CA ALA A 11 11.52 -9.70 -10.12
C ALA A 11 10.54 -9.15 -9.08
N LEU A 12 9.24 -9.31 -9.33
CA LEU A 12 8.17 -8.90 -8.40
C LEU A 12 7.72 -10.05 -7.48
N HIS A 13 8.39 -11.20 -7.50
CA HIS A 13 8.13 -12.38 -6.66
C HIS A 13 6.71 -12.96 -6.80
N VAL A 14 6.07 -12.80 -7.95
CA VAL A 14 4.71 -13.27 -8.16
C VAL A 14 4.66 -14.78 -8.31
N GLN A 15 3.77 -15.41 -7.57
CA GLN A 15 3.39 -16.81 -7.75
C GLN A 15 2.09 -16.87 -8.57
N PRO A 16 2.01 -17.70 -9.64
CA PRO A 16 0.81 -17.81 -10.48
C PRO A 16 -0.46 -18.27 -9.73
N ALA A 17 -0.28 -18.99 -8.64
CA ALA A 17 -1.34 -19.41 -7.73
C ALA A 17 -0.80 -19.49 -6.31
N ILE A 18 -1.66 -19.19 -5.34
CA ILE A 18 -1.34 -19.28 -3.91
C ILE A 18 -2.33 -20.19 -3.19
N ASP A 19 -1.90 -20.77 -2.10
CA ASP A 19 -2.79 -21.34 -1.08
C ASP A 19 -3.04 -20.26 -0.01
N PRO A 20 -4.29 -19.78 0.14
CA PRO A 20 -4.57 -18.63 1.01
C PRO A 20 -4.14 -18.86 2.46
N GLU A 21 -4.40 -20.03 3.04
CA GLU A 21 -4.08 -20.31 4.45
C GLU A 21 -2.57 -20.35 4.69
N THR A 22 -1.84 -20.98 3.77
CA THR A 22 -0.38 -21.04 3.83
C THR A 22 0.22 -19.64 3.67
N THR A 23 -0.25 -18.86 2.69
CA THR A 23 0.23 -17.50 2.45
C THR A 23 -0.04 -16.56 3.63
N LEU A 24 -1.24 -16.63 4.23
CA LEU A 24 -1.55 -15.88 5.44
C LEU A 24 -0.59 -16.22 6.58
N ARG A 25 -0.35 -17.48 6.81
CA ARG A 25 0.57 -17.96 7.85
C ARG A 25 2.01 -17.50 7.61
N GLU A 26 2.48 -17.56 6.35
CA GLU A 26 3.82 -17.10 5.97
C GLU A 26 3.99 -15.59 6.22
N ILE A 27 3.03 -14.76 5.82
CA ILE A 27 3.10 -13.31 6.03
C ILE A 27 3.03 -12.97 7.53
N VAL A 28 2.13 -13.59 8.29
CA VAL A 28 2.03 -13.39 9.74
C VAL A 28 3.33 -13.81 10.43
N THR A 29 3.90 -14.94 10.05
CA THR A 29 5.19 -15.42 10.60
C THR A 29 6.33 -14.47 10.26
N PHE A 30 6.40 -13.98 9.02
CA PHE A 30 7.39 -12.98 8.60
C PHE A 30 7.31 -11.73 9.48
N LEU A 31 6.13 -11.14 9.62
CA LEU A 31 5.93 -9.96 10.43
C LEU A 31 6.23 -10.22 11.92
N SER A 32 5.73 -11.33 12.49
CA SER A 32 6.00 -11.71 13.89
C SER A 32 7.51 -11.87 14.14
N SER A 33 8.22 -12.61 13.27
CA SER A 33 9.65 -12.84 13.39
C SER A 33 10.48 -11.56 13.26
N TYR A 34 10.05 -10.62 12.40
CA TYR A 34 10.77 -9.36 12.21
C TYR A 34 10.70 -8.46 13.46
N LEU A 35 9.63 -8.51 14.25
CA LEU A 35 9.55 -7.81 15.54
C LEU A 35 10.62 -8.31 16.53
N PHE A 36 10.96 -9.60 16.50
CA PHE A 36 12.02 -10.13 17.36
C PHE A 36 13.41 -9.71 16.91
N THR A 37 13.67 -9.72 15.60
CA THR A 37 14.99 -9.39 15.05
C THR A 37 15.29 -7.90 15.06
N SER A 38 14.28 -7.05 14.81
CA SER A 38 14.43 -5.59 14.82
C SER A 38 14.42 -4.99 16.21
N GLY A 39 13.82 -5.65 17.19
CA GLY A 39 13.58 -5.10 18.53
C GLY A 39 12.54 -3.99 18.56
N ALA A 40 11.77 -3.79 17.49
CA ALA A 40 10.69 -2.81 17.45
C ALA A 40 9.54 -3.17 18.40
N LYS A 41 8.80 -2.16 18.82
CA LYS A 41 7.66 -2.32 19.77
C LYS A 41 6.35 -2.62 19.05
N GLY A 42 6.35 -2.75 17.74
CA GLY A 42 5.16 -3.03 16.94
C GLY A 42 5.17 -2.35 15.58
N TYR A 43 3.97 -2.18 15.03
CA TYR A 43 3.77 -1.64 13.69
C TYR A 43 2.82 -0.44 13.69
N VAL A 44 2.95 0.41 12.68
CA VAL A 44 2.02 1.48 12.34
C VAL A 44 1.65 1.39 10.86
N LEU A 45 0.38 1.62 10.53
CA LEU A 45 -0.14 1.58 9.17
C LEU A 45 -1.27 2.59 8.98
N GLY A 46 -1.24 3.30 7.86
CA GLY A 46 -2.36 4.12 7.39
C GLY A 46 -3.53 3.26 6.88
N ILE A 47 -4.73 3.47 7.43
CA ILE A 47 -5.94 2.74 7.03
C ILE A 47 -6.84 3.63 6.19
N SER A 48 -6.95 3.32 4.90
CA SER A 48 -7.81 4.03 3.94
C SER A 48 -9.23 3.45 3.83
N GLY A 49 -9.44 2.21 4.29
CA GLY A 49 -10.68 1.47 4.06
C GLY A 49 -10.72 0.72 2.72
N GLY A 50 -9.62 0.74 1.95
CA GLY A 50 -9.45 -0.09 0.75
C GLY A 50 -8.99 -1.51 1.06
N GLN A 51 -8.99 -2.36 0.03
CA GLN A 51 -8.60 -3.77 0.10
C GLN A 51 -7.23 -3.97 0.78
N ASP A 52 -6.21 -3.26 0.30
CA ASP A 52 -4.81 -3.53 0.66
C ASP A 52 -4.51 -3.08 2.09
N SER A 53 -4.97 -1.90 2.49
CA SER A 53 -4.81 -1.43 3.86
C SER A 53 -5.59 -2.27 4.87
N SER A 54 -6.76 -2.82 4.49
CA SER A 54 -7.55 -3.71 5.33
C SER A 54 -6.85 -5.05 5.52
N LEU A 55 -6.31 -5.63 4.44
CA LEU A 55 -5.54 -6.89 4.48
C LEU A 55 -4.26 -6.71 5.30
N CYS A 56 -3.44 -5.73 4.96
CA CYS A 56 -2.17 -5.46 5.63
C CYS A 56 -2.39 -5.17 7.13
N GLY A 57 -3.41 -4.39 7.48
CA GLY A 57 -3.75 -4.10 8.86
C GLY A 57 -4.18 -5.33 9.66
N LYS A 58 -5.00 -6.22 9.08
CA LYS A 58 -5.39 -7.47 9.75
C LYS A 58 -4.19 -8.40 9.96
N LEU A 59 -3.34 -8.54 8.95
CA LEU A 59 -2.10 -9.33 9.05
C LEU A 59 -1.15 -8.76 10.13
N ALA A 60 -1.02 -7.45 10.19
CA ALA A 60 -0.22 -6.78 11.22
C ALA A 60 -0.74 -7.06 12.63
N GLN A 61 -2.06 -6.95 12.85
CA GLN A 61 -2.67 -7.23 14.14
C GLN A 61 -2.50 -8.70 14.55
N LEU A 62 -2.67 -9.63 13.61
CA LEU A 62 -2.43 -11.06 13.87
C LEU A 62 -0.97 -11.34 14.25
N ALA A 63 -0.03 -10.74 13.51
CA ALA A 63 1.40 -10.90 13.77
C ALA A 63 1.82 -10.32 15.12
N VAL A 64 1.32 -9.15 15.49
CA VAL A 64 1.57 -8.55 16.81
C VAL A 64 0.99 -9.42 17.92
N SER A 65 -0.22 -9.94 17.73
CA SER A 65 -0.87 -10.84 18.70
C SER A 65 -0.09 -12.14 18.88
N GLN A 66 0.39 -12.75 17.79
CA GLN A 66 1.25 -13.93 17.82
C GLN A 66 2.58 -13.64 18.53
N ALA A 67 3.28 -12.59 18.13
CA ALA A 67 4.57 -12.21 18.74
C ALA A 67 4.43 -11.90 20.24
N ARG A 68 3.32 -11.31 20.65
CA ARG A 68 2.97 -11.03 22.04
C ARG A 68 2.77 -12.31 22.84
N ALA A 69 2.04 -13.28 22.29
CA ALA A 69 1.80 -14.58 22.92
C ALA A 69 3.10 -15.38 23.08
N GLU A 70 3.99 -15.34 22.09
CA GLU A 70 5.26 -16.08 22.10
C GLU A 70 6.31 -15.47 23.05
N SER A 71 6.33 -14.13 23.20
CA SER A 71 7.40 -13.44 23.93
C SER A 71 7.03 -12.87 25.27
N GLY A 72 5.74 -12.67 25.56
CA GLY A 72 5.27 -11.92 26.71
C GLY A 72 5.55 -10.41 26.66
N LYS A 73 6.14 -9.91 25.55
CA LYS A 73 6.48 -8.49 25.40
C LYS A 73 5.22 -7.64 25.13
N GLN A 74 5.28 -6.37 25.52
CA GLN A 74 4.26 -5.37 25.19
C GLN A 74 4.48 -4.86 23.77
N LEU A 75 3.92 -5.56 22.78
CA LEU A 75 3.94 -5.18 21.39
C LEU A 75 2.59 -4.59 21.00
N THR A 76 2.54 -3.71 19.98
CA THR A 76 1.29 -3.01 19.62
C THR A 76 1.19 -2.76 18.13
N PHE A 77 -0.03 -2.80 17.61
CA PHE A 77 -0.34 -2.34 16.26
C PHE A 77 -1.17 -1.06 16.30
N TRP A 78 -0.72 -0.03 15.59
CA TRP A 78 -1.39 1.26 15.49
C TRP A 78 -1.97 1.45 14.08
N ALA A 79 -3.28 1.53 14.01
CA ALA A 79 -4.01 1.92 12.81
C ALA A 79 -4.17 3.45 12.78
N VAL A 80 -3.72 4.09 11.71
CA VAL A 80 -3.75 5.55 11.60
C VAL A 80 -4.72 5.96 10.50
N ARG A 81 -5.72 6.77 10.85
CA ARG A 81 -6.57 7.47 9.92
C ARG A 81 -5.90 8.79 9.51
N LEU A 82 -5.77 9.03 8.22
CA LEU A 82 -5.06 10.18 7.64
C LEU A 82 -5.94 10.96 6.65
N PRO A 83 -7.10 11.50 7.12
CA PRO A 83 -7.99 12.25 6.26
C PRO A 83 -7.33 13.54 5.76
N HIS A 84 -7.74 13.97 4.56
CA HIS A 84 -7.51 15.30 4.04
C HIS A 84 -8.84 16.07 4.13
N GLY A 85 -9.15 16.60 5.32
CA GLY A 85 -10.44 17.18 5.62
C GLY A 85 -11.56 16.11 5.70
N LEU A 86 -12.73 16.43 5.16
CA LEU A 86 -13.87 15.50 5.15
C LEU A 86 -13.65 14.41 4.10
N GLN A 87 -13.59 13.16 4.55
CA GLN A 87 -13.49 11.99 3.67
C GLN A 87 -14.88 11.43 3.32
N LYS A 88 -15.10 11.16 2.02
CA LYS A 88 -16.35 10.58 1.52
C LYS A 88 -16.49 9.08 1.83
N ASP A 89 -15.38 8.41 2.10
CA ASP A 89 -15.29 6.97 2.37
C ASP A 89 -15.01 6.64 3.85
N GLU A 90 -15.41 7.53 4.76
CA GLU A 90 -15.25 7.34 6.20
C GLU A 90 -15.87 6.02 6.68
N ASP A 91 -17.05 5.65 6.18
CA ASP A 91 -17.74 4.40 6.55
C ASP A 91 -16.91 3.16 6.18
N ASP A 92 -16.21 3.19 5.04
CA ASP A 92 -15.34 2.07 4.61
C ASP A 92 -14.13 1.93 5.53
N ALA A 93 -13.59 3.05 5.97
CA ALA A 93 -12.48 3.04 6.90
C ALA A 93 -12.88 2.58 8.31
N GLN A 94 -14.07 2.96 8.78
CA GLN A 94 -14.62 2.44 10.04
C GLN A 94 -14.91 0.93 9.95
N LEU A 95 -15.43 0.46 8.81
CA LEU A 95 -15.62 -0.97 8.56
C LEU A 95 -14.28 -1.73 8.57
N ALA A 96 -13.24 -1.16 7.96
CA ALA A 96 -11.91 -1.74 7.98
C ALA A 96 -11.34 -1.81 9.40
N LEU A 97 -11.45 -0.74 10.18
CA LEU A 97 -11.01 -0.73 11.58
C LEU A 97 -11.76 -1.75 12.44
N ALA A 98 -13.07 -1.90 12.25
CA ALA A 98 -13.87 -2.91 12.93
C ALA A 98 -13.44 -4.34 12.57
N PHE A 99 -13.05 -4.59 11.30
CA PHE A 99 -12.52 -5.89 10.85
C PHE A 99 -11.10 -6.13 11.39
N ILE A 100 -10.23 -5.13 11.35
CA ILE A 100 -8.83 -5.24 11.77
C ILE A 100 -8.71 -5.45 13.28
N GLU A 101 -9.51 -4.73 14.08
CA GLU A 101 -9.47 -4.70 15.54
C GLU A 101 -8.09 -4.29 16.07
N PRO A 102 -7.54 -3.10 15.65
CA PRO A 102 -6.20 -2.70 16.03
C PRO A 102 -6.10 -2.40 17.54
N ASP A 103 -4.91 -2.60 18.13
CA ASP A 103 -4.67 -2.26 19.54
C ASP A 103 -4.87 -0.75 19.80
N ARG A 104 -4.56 0.09 18.79
CA ARG A 104 -4.73 1.53 18.90
C ARG A 104 -5.14 2.14 17.56
N THR A 105 -6.09 3.08 17.63
CA THR A 105 -6.50 3.91 16.48
C THR A 105 -6.14 5.37 16.76
N VAL A 106 -5.53 6.03 15.77
CA VAL A 106 -5.18 7.45 15.80
C VAL A 106 -5.73 8.11 14.55
N THR A 107 -6.24 9.33 14.67
CA THR A 107 -6.65 10.13 13.50
C THR A 107 -5.86 11.43 13.47
N VAL A 108 -5.25 11.71 12.33
CA VAL A 108 -4.49 12.95 12.08
C VAL A 108 -4.98 13.53 10.76
N ASP A 109 -5.60 14.71 10.80
CA ASP A 109 -5.96 15.44 9.58
C ASP A 109 -4.71 16.05 8.95
N ILE A 110 -4.41 15.62 7.71
CA ILE A 110 -3.23 16.09 6.97
C ILE A 110 -3.49 17.38 6.18
N GLN A 111 -4.74 17.85 6.07
CA GLN A 111 -5.09 18.99 5.24
C GLN A 111 -4.30 20.27 5.56
N PRO A 112 -4.11 20.66 6.85
CA PRO A 112 -3.33 21.86 7.17
C PRO A 112 -1.86 21.75 6.71
N ALA A 113 -1.23 20.58 6.87
CA ALA A 113 0.17 20.35 6.47
C ALA A 113 0.32 20.38 4.94
N VAL A 114 -0.59 19.71 4.21
CA VAL A 114 -0.63 19.73 2.75
C VAL A 114 -0.81 21.15 2.22
N ALA A 115 -1.74 21.92 2.80
CA ALA A 115 -1.97 23.30 2.40
C ALA A 115 -0.74 24.19 2.64
N ALA A 116 -0.08 24.05 3.79
CA ALA A 116 1.13 24.81 4.11
C ALA A 116 2.30 24.46 3.17
N SER A 117 2.53 23.17 2.90
CA SER A 117 3.57 22.69 1.98
C SER A 117 3.33 23.22 0.56
N ALA A 118 2.11 23.08 0.04
CA ALA A 118 1.75 23.57 -1.31
C ALA A 118 1.95 25.08 -1.42
N GLN A 119 1.43 25.86 -0.46
CA GLN A 119 1.55 27.32 -0.46
C GLN A 119 3.02 27.79 -0.36
N ALA A 120 3.85 27.09 0.43
CA ALA A 120 5.27 27.43 0.55
C ALA A 120 6.01 27.22 -0.79
N ILE A 121 5.73 26.13 -1.50
CA ILE A 121 6.30 25.84 -2.80
C ILE A 121 5.85 26.90 -3.84
N GLU A 122 4.55 27.17 -3.93
CA GLU A 122 4.00 28.14 -4.88
C GLU A 122 4.55 29.57 -4.64
N ARG A 123 4.71 29.96 -3.39
CA ARG A 123 5.37 31.25 -3.06
C ARG A 123 6.84 31.27 -3.44
N GLY A 124 7.55 30.16 -3.25
CA GLY A 124 9.00 30.08 -3.54
C GLY A 124 9.30 30.03 -5.04
N THR A 125 8.43 29.38 -5.82
CA THR A 125 8.61 29.20 -7.26
C THR A 125 7.93 30.29 -8.09
N GLY A 126 6.90 30.93 -7.55
CA GLY A 126 6.02 31.84 -8.30
C GLY A 126 5.03 31.13 -9.23
N GLU A 127 4.96 29.80 -9.17
CA GLU A 127 4.12 28.98 -10.06
C GLU A 127 3.11 28.15 -9.27
N PRO A 128 1.86 27.99 -9.76
CA PRO A 128 0.87 27.15 -9.11
C PRO A 128 1.20 25.66 -9.30
N LEU A 129 0.97 24.85 -8.26
CA LEU A 129 1.07 23.40 -8.35
C LEU A 129 -0.17 22.80 -9.03
N SER A 130 0.05 21.85 -9.94
CA SER A 130 -1.05 21.07 -10.49
C SER A 130 -1.72 20.20 -9.41
N ASP A 131 -2.97 19.82 -9.65
CA ASP A 131 -3.73 18.92 -8.77
C ASP A 131 -3.02 17.59 -8.53
N TYR A 132 -2.44 17.02 -9.59
CA TYR A 132 -1.60 15.82 -9.51
C TYR A 132 -0.41 15.99 -8.53
N HIS A 133 0.29 17.11 -8.58
CA HIS A 133 1.42 17.37 -7.67
C HIS A 133 0.96 17.63 -6.23
N ARG A 134 -0.20 18.25 -6.05
CA ARG A 134 -0.84 18.39 -4.73
C ARG A 134 -1.24 17.02 -4.16
N GLY A 135 -1.77 16.12 -5.00
CA GLY A 135 -2.03 14.72 -4.64
C GLY A 135 -0.79 13.99 -4.14
N ASN A 136 0.36 14.18 -4.81
CA ASN A 136 1.64 13.62 -4.35
C ASN A 136 2.11 14.22 -3.00
N ILE A 137 1.78 15.48 -2.69
CA ILE A 137 2.04 16.06 -1.37
C ILE A 137 1.17 15.35 -0.33
N LYS A 138 -0.13 15.11 -0.59
CA LYS A 138 -1.01 14.37 0.33
C LYS A 138 -0.44 13.00 0.68
N ALA A 139 0.01 12.22 -0.30
CA ALA A 139 0.61 10.92 -0.07
C ALA A 139 1.88 11.02 0.81
N ARG A 140 2.72 12.03 0.59
CA ARG A 140 3.93 12.24 1.39
C ARG A 140 3.64 12.75 2.79
N GLU A 141 2.66 13.60 3.01
CA GLU A 141 2.24 14.00 4.37
C GLU A 141 1.70 12.81 5.17
N ARG A 142 0.98 11.87 4.53
CA ARG A 142 0.59 10.61 5.16
C ARG A 142 1.81 9.80 5.60
N MET A 143 2.83 9.71 4.78
CA MET A 143 4.10 9.07 5.12
C MET A 143 4.80 9.77 6.29
N VAL A 144 4.90 11.09 6.27
CA VAL A 144 5.52 11.87 7.36
C VAL A 144 4.86 11.59 8.70
N VAL A 145 3.52 11.56 8.77
CA VAL A 145 2.80 11.25 10.00
C VAL A 145 3.11 9.83 10.48
N GLN A 146 3.10 8.84 9.59
CA GLN A 146 3.38 7.45 9.96
C GLN A 146 4.80 7.28 10.51
N TYR A 147 5.82 7.84 9.84
CA TYR A 147 7.20 7.78 10.32
C TYR A 147 7.43 8.60 11.59
N ALA A 148 6.74 9.72 11.77
CA ALA A 148 6.81 10.50 13.02
C ALA A 148 6.26 9.68 14.21
N LEU A 149 5.11 9.01 14.03
CA LEU A 149 4.54 8.12 15.04
C LEU A 149 5.44 6.91 15.29
N ALA A 150 5.98 6.31 14.24
CA ALA A 150 6.91 5.19 14.33
C ALA A 150 8.14 5.56 15.16
N GLY A 151 8.80 6.66 14.86
CA GLY A 151 9.98 7.13 15.59
C GLY A 151 9.69 7.48 17.04
N ALA A 152 8.56 8.15 17.31
CA ALA A 152 8.17 8.53 18.68
C ALA A 152 7.84 7.33 19.58
N HIS A 153 7.37 6.22 19.00
CA HIS A 153 6.88 5.07 19.78
C HIS A 153 7.69 3.79 19.57
N GLY A 154 8.75 3.82 18.78
CA GLY A 154 9.58 2.65 18.48
C GLY A 154 8.87 1.61 17.63
N LEU A 155 8.02 2.05 16.69
CA LEU A 155 7.27 1.21 15.77
C LEU A 155 7.98 1.19 14.40
N LEU A 156 7.53 0.28 13.52
CA LEU A 156 7.93 0.24 12.11
C LEU A 156 6.72 0.52 11.23
N VAL A 157 6.97 1.22 10.12
CA VAL A 157 5.94 1.58 9.14
C VAL A 157 5.71 0.40 8.20
N LEU A 158 4.45 -0.03 8.06
CA LEU A 158 4.05 -1.00 7.05
C LEU A 158 3.59 -0.28 5.77
N GLY A 159 3.93 -0.87 4.62
CA GLY A 159 3.45 -0.46 3.31
C GLY A 159 2.47 -1.48 2.74
N THR A 160 1.60 -1.02 1.89
CA THR A 160 0.56 -1.83 1.24
C THR A 160 0.88 -2.17 -0.21
N ASP A 161 2.07 -1.77 -0.71
CA ASP A 161 2.48 -2.00 -2.09
C ASP A 161 2.51 -3.50 -2.42
N HIS A 162 1.91 -3.86 -3.53
CA HIS A 162 1.79 -5.24 -4.01
C HIS A 162 2.19 -5.32 -5.51
N ALA A 163 2.30 -6.52 -6.06
CA ALA A 163 2.85 -6.71 -7.40
C ALA A 163 2.10 -5.94 -8.51
N ALA A 164 0.76 -5.79 -8.40
CA ALA A 164 -0.01 -5.05 -9.41
C ALA A 164 0.27 -3.53 -9.37
N GLU A 165 0.53 -2.95 -8.20
CA GLU A 165 0.98 -1.56 -8.07
C GLU A 165 2.45 -1.43 -8.48
N ALA A 166 3.28 -2.38 -8.08
CA ALA A 166 4.70 -2.37 -8.41
C ALA A 166 4.96 -2.46 -9.93
N VAL A 167 4.22 -3.30 -10.69
CA VAL A 167 4.42 -3.42 -12.15
C VAL A 167 4.02 -2.15 -12.89
N THR A 168 2.97 -1.46 -12.42
CA THR A 168 2.48 -0.22 -13.03
C THR A 168 3.21 1.03 -12.52
N GLY A 169 3.86 0.93 -11.36
CA GLY A 169 4.41 2.08 -10.63
C GLY A 169 3.31 3.04 -10.14
N PHE A 170 2.10 2.51 -9.87
CA PHE A 170 0.93 3.29 -9.48
C PHE A 170 0.94 3.60 -7.98
N PHE A 171 1.96 4.27 -7.54
CA PHE A 171 2.16 4.78 -6.18
C PHE A 171 3.02 6.04 -6.19
N THR A 172 2.97 6.82 -5.13
CA THR A 172 3.83 8.00 -4.97
C THR A 172 5.16 7.60 -4.36
N LYS A 173 6.25 7.82 -5.11
CA LYS A 173 7.61 7.60 -4.60
C LYS A 173 7.85 8.43 -3.33
N HIS A 174 8.27 7.78 -2.25
CA HIS A 174 8.42 8.39 -0.92
C HIS A 174 7.12 8.96 -0.33
N GLY A 175 5.98 8.45 -0.77
CA GLY A 175 4.66 8.66 -0.17
C GLY A 175 4.13 7.33 0.37
N ASP A 176 3.05 6.83 -0.19
CA ASP A 176 2.49 5.50 0.08
C ASP A 176 3.46 4.35 -0.25
N GLY A 177 4.38 4.54 -1.22
CA GLY A 177 5.45 3.59 -1.51
C GLY A 177 6.62 3.58 -0.50
N ALA A 178 6.59 4.39 0.56
CA ALA A 178 7.63 4.41 1.59
C ALA A 178 7.18 3.59 2.82
N CYS A 179 7.98 2.61 3.18
CA CYS A 179 7.72 1.75 4.35
C CYS A 179 9.02 1.09 4.83
N ASP A 180 8.98 0.52 6.03
CA ASP A 180 10.03 -0.35 6.55
C ASP A 180 9.83 -1.80 6.10
N LEU A 181 8.56 -2.26 6.02
CA LEU A 181 8.18 -3.57 5.53
C LEU A 181 6.99 -3.47 4.56
N ALA A 182 7.04 -4.26 3.50
CA ALA A 182 5.96 -4.39 2.51
C ALA A 182 5.43 -5.84 2.49
N PRO A 183 4.53 -6.22 3.41
CA PRO A 183 4.12 -7.61 3.58
C PRO A 183 3.25 -8.16 2.44
N LEU A 184 2.71 -7.30 1.58
CA LEU A 184 1.90 -7.70 0.43
C LEU A 184 2.73 -7.88 -0.84
N THR A 185 4.06 -7.69 -0.79
CA THR A 185 4.95 -7.89 -1.93
C THR A 185 4.74 -9.29 -2.53
N GLY A 186 4.64 -9.34 -3.85
CA GLY A 186 4.43 -10.60 -4.59
C GLY A 186 2.96 -10.97 -4.82
N LEU A 187 2.02 -10.35 -4.10
CA LEU A 187 0.59 -10.62 -4.31
C LEU A 187 0.06 -9.85 -5.51
N THR A 188 -0.83 -10.49 -6.26
CA THR A 188 -1.71 -9.82 -7.21
C THR A 188 -2.93 -9.23 -6.49
N LYS A 189 -3.66 -8.34 -7.13
CA LYS A 189 -4.91 -7.78 -6.57
C LYS A 189 -5.93 -8.87 -6.26
N ARG A 190 -6.07 -9.81 -7.18
CA ARG A 190 -6.91 -11.01 -7.04
C ARG A 190 -6.49 -11.85 -5.84
N GLN A 191 -5.21 -12.08 -5.65
CA GLN A 191 -4.69 -12.84 -4.52
C GLN A 191 -4.96 -12.14 -3.19
N GLY A 192 -4.77 -10.82 -3.12
CA GLY A 192 -5.17 -10.03 -1.94
C GLY A 192 -6.66 -10.19 -1.59
N LYS A 193 -7.54 -10.21 -2.59
CA LYS A 193 -8.97 -10.50 -2.41
C LYS A 193 -9.19 -11.91 -1.84
N LEU A 194 -8.51 -12.92 -2.36
CA LEU A 194 -8.60 -14.31 -1.85
C LEU A 194 -8.19 -14.39 -0.37
N LEU A 195 -7.13 -13.67 0.02
CA LEU A 195 -6.70 -13.64 1.42
C LEU A 195 -7.73 -12.99 2.35
N LEU A 196 -8.37 -11.89 1.92
CA LEU A 196 -9.45 -11.26 2.68
C LEU A 196 -10.67 -12.17 2.83
N GLN A 197 -11.02 -12.93 1.78
CA GLN A 197 -12.08 -13.92 1.84
C GLN A 197 -11.76 -15.04 2.82
N ALA A 198 -10.54 -15.56 2.83
CA ALA A 198 -10.07 -16.56 3.79
C ALA A 198 -10.07 -16.04 5.24
N LEU A 199 -9.87 -14.73 5.43
CA LEU A 199 -9.98 -14.05 6.73
C LEU A 199 -11.42 -13.69 7.11
N HIS A 200 -12.43 -14.08 6.32
CA HIS A 200 -13.84 -13.75 6.51
C HIS A 200 -14.12 -12.24 6.60
N ALA A 201 -13.35 -11.44 5.84
CA ALA A 201 -13.56 -10.00 5.78
C ALA A 201 -14.95 -9.66 5.19
N PRO A 202 -15.57 -8.55 5.63
CA PRO A 202 -16.77 -8.04 4.97
C PRO A 202 -16.55 -7.82 3.46
N ALA A 203 -17.45 -8.30 2.62
CA ALA A 203 -17.32 -8.26 1.15
C ALA A 203 -17.05 -6.84 0.62
N ARG A 204 -17.67 -5.83 1.23
CA ARG A 204 -17.47 -4.42 0.87
C ARG A 204 -16.00 -3.98 0.86
N LEU A 205 -15.13 -4.56 1.71
CA LEU A 205 -13.71 -4.21 1.79
C LEU A 205 -12.89 -4.69 0.57
N TYR A 206 -13.34 -5.74 -0.14
CA TYR A 206 -12.63 -6.30 -1.29
C TYR A 206 -13.44 -6.27 -2.61
N GLU A 207 -14.67 -5.75 -2.57
CA GLU A 207 -15.51 -5.54 -3.75
C GLU A 207 -15.60 -4.07 -4.15
N LYS A 208 -15.17 -3.16 -3.26
CA LYS A 208 -15.07 -1.72 -3.57
C LYS A 208 -14.11 -1.51 -4.74
N THR A 209 -14.56 -0.71 -5.73
CA THR A 209 -13.70 -0.27 -6.82
C THR A 209 -12.49 0.49 -6.27
N PRO A 210 -11.25 0.08 -6.61
CA PRO A 210 -10.05 0.78 -6.17
C PRO A 210 -10.00 2.21 -6.72
N THR A 211 -9.75 3.18 -5.85
CA THR A 211 -9.62 4.59 -6.21
C THR A 211 -8.48 5.21 -5.41
N ALA A 212 -7.58 5.92 -6.11
CA ALA A 212 -6.59 6.78 -5.46
C ALA A 212 -7.19 8.17 -5.27
N ASP A 213 -7.79 8.43 -4.10
CA ASP A 213 -8.41 9.74 -3.78
C ASP A 213 -7.33 10.78 -3.44
N LEU A 214 -6.51 11.12 -4.43
CA LEU A 214 -5.41 12.09 -4.28
C LEU A 214 -5.72 13.43 -4.94
N GLU A 215 -6.40 13.45 -6.10
CA GLU A 215 -6.69 14.64 -6.88
C GLU A 215 -8.03 15.27 -6.47
N ASP A 216 -8.04 16.57 -6.12
CA ASP A 216 -9.26 17.27 -5.68
C ASP A 216 -10.21 17.58 -6.85
N LEU A 217 -9.66 17.84 -8.04
CA LEU A 217 -10.44 18.15 -9.24
C LEU A 217 -11.02 16.90 -9.92
N LYS A 218 -10.52 15.72 -9.56
CA LYS A 218 -10.97 14.43 -10.09
C LYS A 218 -11.12 13.41 -8.95
N PRO A 219 -12.02 13.66 -7.99
CA PRO A 219 -12.17 12.78 -6.84
C PRO A 219 -12.70 11.40 -7.27
N LEU A 220 -12.21 10.34 -6.61
CA LEU A 220 -12.66 8.96 -6.77
C LEU A 220 -12.58 8.41 -8.20
N VAL A 221 -11.65 8.89 -9.02
CA VAL A 221 -11.40 8.27 -10.32
C VAL A 221 -10.90 6.84 -10.09
N PRO A 222 -11.51 5.83 -10.73
CA PRO A 222 -11.01 4.46 -10.65
C PRO A 222 -9.57 4.36 -11.15
N ASP A 223 -8.74 3.62 -10.43
CA ASP A 223 -7.34 3.36 -10.79
C ASP A 223 -7.23 2.83 -12.23
N GLU A 224 -8.12 1.92 -12.61
CA GLU A 224 -8.21 1.34 -13.95
C GLU A 224 -8.39 2.38 -15.06
N THR A 225 -9.14 3.46 -14.77
CA THR A 225 -9.31 4.58 -15.72
C THR A 225 -8.01 5.35 -15.88
N ALA A 226 -7.29 5.59 -14.80
CA ALA A 226 -6.01 6.30 -14.83
C ALA A 226 -4.92 5.46 -15.51
N LEU A 227 -4.90 4.15 -15.28
CA LEU A 227 -3.97 3.21 -15.87
C LEU A 227 -4.29 2.88 -17.34
N GLY A 228 -5.58 2.93 -17.73
CA GLY A 228 -6.08 2.41 -18.99
C GLY A 228 -5.91 0.89 -19.13
N LEU A 229 -5.97 0.19 -17.99
CA LEU A 229 -5.87 -1.26 -17.82
C LEU A 229 -6.74 -1.66 -16.64
N THR A 230 -7.37 -2.84 -16.70
CA THR A 230 -8.07 -3.41 -15.56
C THR A 230 -7.11 -4.16 -14.63
N TYR A 231 -7.45 -4.27 -13.34
CA TYR A 231 -6.69 -5.11 -12.43
C TYR A 231 -6.70 -6.58 -12.85
N GLU A 232 -7.77 -7.04 -13.49
CA GLU A 232 -7.82 -8.39 -14.07
C GLU A 232 -6.74 -8.59 -15.16
N GLN A 233 -6.56 -7.61 -16.05
CA GLN A 233 -5.49 -7.65 -17.06
C GLN A 233 -4.09 -7.60 -16.44
N ILE A 234 -3.89 -6.80 -15.40
CA ILE A 234 -2.63 -6.69 -14.68
C ILE A 234 -2.29 -8.02 -14.00
N ASP A 235 -3.26 -8.60 -13.30
CA ASP A 235 -3.11 -9.88 -12.62
C ASP A 235 -2.88 -11.03 -13.60
N ASP A 236 -3.61 -11.07 -14.70
CA ASP A 236 -3.41 -12.08 -15.76
C ASP A 236 -2.00 -12.01 -16.37
N TYR A 237 -1.48 -10.78 -16.56
CA TYR A 237 -0.11 -10.59 -16.99
C TYR A 237 0.89 -11.15 -15.98
N LEU A 238 0.73 -10.81 -14.71
CA LEU A 238 1.63 -11.21 -13.62
C LEU A 238 1.57 -12.73 -13.35
N GLU A 239 0.38 -13.32 -13.42
CA GLU A 239 0.16 -14.76 -13.23
C GLU A 239 0.50 -15.60 -14.49
N GLY A 240 0.92 -14.95 -15.57
CA GLY A 240 1.35 -15.65 -16.78
C GLY A 240 0.22 -16.15 -17.67
N ARG A 241 -0.97 -15.60 -17.53
CA ARG A 241 -2.12 -15.90 -18.38
C ARG A 241 -2.03 -15.13 -19.70
N PHE A 242 -2.90 -15.52 -20.63
CA PHE A 242 -2.98 -14.83 -21.93
C PHE A 242 -3.47 -13.40 -21.76
N LEU A 243 -2.79 -12.47 -22.44
CA LEU A 243 -3.19 -11.08 -22.51
C LEU A 243 -2.97 -10.55 -23.93
N GLU A 244 -3.82 -9.61 -24.36
CA GLU A 244 -3.67 -8.94 -25.65
C GLU A 244 -2.37 -8.12 -25.74
N GLN A 245 -1.73 -8.13 -26.92
CA GLN A 245 -0.44 -7.48 -27.15
C GLN A 245 -0.42 -5.98 -26.81
N ALA A 246 -1.54 -5.28 -26.96
CA ALA A 246 -1.63 -3.87 -26.63
C ALA A 246 -1.48 -3.64 -25.11
N ALA A 247 -2.16 -4.45 -24.31
CA ALA A 247 -2.08 -4.41 -22.84
C ALA A 247 -0.69 -4.84 -22.34
N VAL A 248 -0.09 -5.89 -22.96
CA VAL A 248 1.29 -6.31 -22.65
C VAL A 248 2.27 -5.16 -22.87
N ARG A 249 2.27 -4.52 -24.05
CA ARG A 249 3.16 -3.38 -24.34
C ARG A 249 2.96 -2.23 -23.36
N ARG A 250 1.71 -1.95 -22.96
CA ARG A 250 1.42 -0.88 -22.00
C ARG A 250 2.00 -1.20 -20.63
N LEU A 251 1.80 -2.42 -20.12
CA LEU A 251 2.34 -2.86 -18.81
C LEU A 251 3.86 -2.83 -18.80
N GLU A 252 4.50 -3.40 -19.83
CA GLU A 252 5.96 -3.39 -19.95
C GLU A 252 6.51 -1.96 -20.04
N GLY A 253 5.83 -1.07 -20.77
CA GLY A 253 6.18 0.34 -20.84
C GLY A 253 6.08 1.05 -19.48
N LEU A 254 5.00 0.82 -18.73
CA LEU A 254 4.84 1.35 -17.37
C LEU A 254 5.93 0.83 -16.43
N TYR A 255 6.21 -0.47 -16.48
CA TYR A 255 7.25 -1.07 -15.65
C TYR A 255 8.63 -0.45 -15.89
N LEU A 256 9.03 -0.31 -17.15
CA LEU A 256 10.32 0.26 -17.51
C LEU A 256 10.44 1.75 -17.14
N THR A 257 9.42 2.54 -17.44
CA THR A 257 9.44 4.00 -17.17
C THR A 257 9.37 4.33 -15.68
N THR A 258 8.81 3.45 -14.87
CA THR A 258 8.66 3.64 -13.42
C THR A 258 9.73 2.92 -12.58
N GLN A 259 10.76 2.34 -13.19
CA GLN A 259 11.81 1.59 -12.50
C GLN A 259 12.43 2.37 -11.33
N HIS A 260 12.64 3.68 -11.48
CA HIS A 260 13.19 4.54 -10.43
C HIS A 260 12.35 4.58 -9.14
N LYS A 261 11.08 4.16 -9.19
CA LYS A 261 10.20 4.09 -8.02
C LYS A 261 10.44 2.85 -7.15
N ARG A 262 10.94 1.77 -7.77
CA ARG A 262 11.19 0.46 -7.13
C ARG A 262 12.66 0.25 -6.78
N SER A 263 13.53 1.14 -7.23
CA SER A 263 14.97 1.03 -7.01
C SER A 263 15.44 1.90 -5.87
N LEU A 264 16.49 1.47 -5.19
CA LEU A 264 17.25 2.35 -4.29
C LEU A 264 17.81 3.54 -5.08
N PRO A 265 18.23 4.63 -4.40
CA PRO A 265 18.89 5.74 -5.07
C PRO A 265 20.08 5.28 -5.91
N VAL A 266 20.14 5.73 -7.16
CA VAL A 266 21.27 5.43 -8.05
C VAL A 266 22.51 6.11 -7.50
N THR A 267 23.58 5.36 -7.38
CA THR A 267 24.89 5.86 -6.93
C THR A 267 25.92 5.80 -8.06
N ARG A 268 27.06 6.45 -7.88
CA ARG A 268 28.18 6.35 -8.85
C ARG A 268 28.82 4.96 -8.91
N PHE A 269 28.43 4.06 -8.04
CA PHE A 269 28.95 2.69 -7.99
C PHE A 269 27.95 1.64 -8.55
N GLY A 270 26.79 2.05 -9.08
CA GLY A 270 25.70 1.22 -9.58
C GLY A 270 24.49 1.28 -8.68
#